data_7e9653756bae2952420f56cf7e12bf2f
#
_entry.id   7e9653756bae2952420f56cf7e12bf2f
#
_cell.length_a   1.000
_cell.length_b   1.000
_cell.length_c   1.000
_cell.angle_alpha   90.00
_cell.angle_beta   90.00
_cell.angle_gamma   90.00
#
_symmetry.space_group_name_H-M   'P 1'
#
loop_
_entity.id
_entity.type
_entity.pdbx_description
1 polymer ?
#
loop_
_entity_poly.entity_id
_entity_poly.type
_entity_poly.pdbx_seq_one_letter_code
_entity_poly.pdbx_strand_id
1 'polypeptide(L)'
;MIDRNTEYRNLLREYEEFVHPNKDRLLYTDGNLLTAKYFLIGESAGDFEFKSGLAFQGPSGWQLDKMLKESGIERRECYISNLAKEQPYSADGKEKNRFTLVDRDKLLQTYFPMLRKEISLCQGNIILALGEEPLKFLTGDDKKISIWRGSVLKSIPEGIKVIGTYHPSFILQNWKYRQISIADYKRAKRESVTKDIQDYEYKFIIRPNCEQVLEFFEKVEQNCTWGEDRINNVIALTLDVETLPNSRIAVQGFGYLPDEAIC
;
A
#
# COMPACT_ATOMS: atom_id res chain seq x y z
N MET A 1 10.12 24.37 -19.63
CA MET A 1 9.75 23.39 -18.62
C MET A 1 9.65 24.13 -17.30
N ILE A 2 8.50 24.10 -16.63
CA ILE A 2 8.33 24.70 -15.31
C ILE A 2 9.09 23.78 -14.34
N ASP A 3 9.87 24.39 -13.43
CA ASP A 3 10.61 23.67 -12.41
C ASP A 3 9.63 23.04 -11.37
N ARG A 4 9.91 21.80 -10.94
CA ARG A 4 9.07 21.06 -9.98
C ARG A 4 8.84 21.81 -8.66
N ASN A 5 9.83 22.56 -8.19
CA ASN A 5 9.66 23.40 -7.00
C ASN A 5 8.61 24.49 -7.23
N THR A 6 8.53 25.02 -8.44
CA THR A 6 7.51 26.00 -8.83
C THR A 6 6.13 25.33 -8.93
N GLU A 7 6.04 24.14 -9.51
CA GLU A 7 4.79 23.38 -9.57
C GLU A 7 4.28 23.01 -8.17
N TYR A 8 5.17 22.60 -7.27
CA TYR A 8 4.80 22.30 -5.88
C TYR A 8 4.33 23.56 -5.12
N ARG A 9 5.00 24.70 -5.30
CA ARG A 9 4.54 25.98 -4.72
C ARG A 9 3.18 26.39 -5.26
N ASN A 10 2.92 26.18 -6.56
CA ASN A 10 1.63 26.43 -7.15
C ASN A 10 0.54 25.52 -6.56
N LEU A 11 0.83 24.25 -6.38
CA LEU A 11 -0.09 23.31 -5.73
C LEU A 11 -0.41 23.74 -4.30
N LEU A 12 0.58 24.15 -3.49
CA LEU A 12 0.34 24.65 -2.14
C LEU A 12 -0.53 25.91 -2.15
N ARG A 13 -0.31 26.82 -3.11
CA ARG A 13 -1.15 28.01 -3.29
C ARG A 13 -2.56 27.64 -3.69
N GLU A 14 -2.75 26.68 -4.60
CA GLU A 14 -4.09 26.18 -4.95
C GLU A 14 -4.82 25.61 -3.72
N TYR A 15 -4.11 24.97 -2.80
CA TYR A 15 -4.69 24.52 -1.53
C TYR A 15 -5.11 25.66 -0.63
N GLU A 16 -4.30 26.72 -0.53
CA GLU A 16 -4.62 27.93 0.24
C GLU A 16 -5.79 28.70 -0.35
N GLU A 17 -5.86 28.77 -1.68
CA GLU A 17 -6.93 29.44 -2.43
C GLU A 17 -8.19 28.61 -2.56
N PHE A 18 -8.10 27.30 -2.27
CA PHE A 18 -9.25 26.40 -2.37
C PHE A 18 -10.33 26.79 -1.38
N VAL A 19 -11.35 27.49 -1.90
CA VAL A 19 -12.49 27.95 -1.11
C VAL A 19 -13.49 26.81 -0.98
N HIS A 20 -13.39 26.05 0.07
CA HIS A 20 -14.46 25.14 0.45
C HIS A 20 -15.61 25.94 1.11
N PRO A 21 -16.89 25.52 0.95
CA PRO A 21 -18.03 26.15 1.63
C PRO A 21 -17.87 26.27 3.15
N ASN A 22 -17.05 25.41 3.74
CA ASN A 22 -16.66 25.43 5.15
C ASN A 22 -15.21 25.90 5.29
N LYS A 23 -14.99 27.21 5.33
CA LYS A 23 -13.65 27.85 5.41
C LYS A 23 -12.75 27.37 6.56
N ASP A 24 -13.32 26.74 7.58
CA ASP A 24 -12.62 26.28 8.77
C ASP A 24 -11.98 24.89 8.62
N ARG A 25 -12.07 24.28 7.44
CA ARG A 25 -11.57 22.94 7.17
C ARG A 25 -10.33 23.00 6.30
N LEU A 26 -9.19 22.83 6.96
CA LEU A 26 -7.89 22.82 6.32
C LEU A 26 -7.68 21.53 5.50
N LEU A 27 -6.82 21.64 4.50
CA LEU A 27 -6.35 20.50 3.72
C LEU A 27 -5.21 19.81 4.51
N TYR A 28 -5.43 18.56 4.86
CA TYR A 28 -4.51 17.83 5.74
C TYR A 28 -3.56 16.96 4.94
N THR A 29 -2.30 17.37 4.93
CA THR A 29 -1.16 16.59 4.43
C THR A 29 -0.03 16.64 5.44
N ASP A 30 0.93 15.73 5.37
CA ASP A 30 2.10 15.72 6.21
C ASP A 30 3.34 15.31 5.40
N GLY A 31 4.49 15.90 5.70
CA GLY A 31 5.73 15.63 5.01
C GLY A 31 6.01 16.53 3.80
N ASN A 32 7.16 16.30 3.16
CA ASN A 32 7.58 17.05 1.97
C ASN A 32 7.50 16.16 0.72
N LEU A 33 6.59 16.51 -0.19
CA LEU A 33 6.31 15.75 -1.41
C LEU A 33 7.53 15.59 -2.32
N LEU A 34 8.42 16.61 -2.39
CA LEU A 34 9.58 16.60 -3.27
C LEU A 34 10.76 15.76 -2.77
N THR A 35 10.76 15.42 -1.48
CA THR A 35 11.85 14.65 -0.86
C THR A 35 11.40 13.29 -0.33
N ALA A 36 10.09 13.06 -0.29
CA ALA A 36 9.52 11.82 0.22
C ALA A 36 9.90 10.63 -0.65
N LYS A 37 10.29 9.53 -0.01
CA LYS A 37 10.53 8.23 -0.64
C LYS A 37 9.25 7.41 -0.78
N TYR A 38 8.31 7.63 0.14
CA TYR A 38 7.04 6.91 0.23
C TYR A 38 5.89 7.90 0.18
N PHE A 39 4.91 7.63 -0.65
CA PHE A 39 3.67 8.37 -0.66
C PHE A 39 2.56 7.51 -0.04
N LEU A 40 2.00 7.95 1.08
CA LEU A 40 0.91 7.28 1.78
C LEU A 40 -0.40 7.99 1.50
N ILE A 41 -1.42 7.26 1.08
CA ILE A 41 -2.73 7.83 0.76
C ILE A 41 -3.80 7.11 1.59
N GLY A 42 -4.44 7.87 2.49
CA GLY A 42 -5.60 7.45 3.27
C GLY A 42 -6.92 7.83 2.63
N GLU A 43 -8.01 7.63 3.35
CA GLU A 43 -9.37 7.92 2.87
C GLU A 43 -9.76 9.38 3.15
N SER A 44 -9.77 9.78 4.41
CA SER A 44 -10.20 11.13 4.84
C SER A 44 -9.61 11.50 6.19
N ALA A 45 -9.65 12.80 6.52
CA ALA A 45 -9.28 13.32 7.83
C ALA A 45 -10.31 12.92 8.90
N GLY A 46 -9.83 12.65 10.12
CA GLY A 46 -10.63 12.45 11.32
C GLY A 46 -10.56 13.65 12.27
N ASP A 47 -11.18 13.54 13.46
CA ASP A 47 -11.25 14.62 14.45
C ASP A 47 -9.90 15.13 14.96
N PHE A 48 -8.93 14.23 15.11
CA PHE A 48 -7.59 14.59 15.55
C PHE A 48 -6.84 15.37 14.49
N GLU A 49 -7.01 14.99 13.23
CA GLU A 49 -6.45 15.69 12.09
C GLU A 49 -7.06 17.07 11.95
N PHE A 50 -8.38 17.21 12.16
CA PHE A 50 -9.07 18.51 12.17
C PHE A 50 -8.50 19.46 13.21
N LYS A 51 -8.16 18.95 14.39
CA LYS A 51 -7.61 19.77 15.50
C LYS A 51 -6.15 20.11 15.29
N SER A 52 -5.36 19.21 14.71
CA SER A 52 -3.90 19.35 14.57
C SER A 52 -3.48 20.02 13.27
N GLY A 53 -4.32 19.97 12.23
CA GLY A 53 -3.99 20.40 10.87
C GLY A 53 -2.98 19.50 10.15
N LEU A 54 -2.74 18.26 10.63
CA LEU A 54 -1.81 17.31 10.05
C LEU A 54 -2.45 15.95 9.80
N ALA A 55 -2.07 15.29 8.70
CA ALA A 55 -2.59 13.96 8.35
C ALA A 55 -2.14 12.88 9.35
N PHE A 56 -3.02 11.92 9.63
CA PHE A 56 -2.75 10.78 10.48
C PHE A 56 -2.18 11.15 11.86
N GLN A 57 -2.91 11.97 12.59
CA GLN A 57 -2.74 12.24 14.01
C GLN A 57 -3.70 11.37 14.83
N GLY A 58 -3.60 11.31 16.12
CA GLY A 58 -4.49 10.50 16.96
C GLY A 58 -4.25 8.99 16.86
N PRO A 59 -5.20 8.14 17.32
CA PRO A 59 -4.99 6.69 17.46
C PRO A 59 -4.59 5.99 16.16
N SER A 60 -5.22 6.33 15.04
CA SER A 60 -4.88 5.77 13.72
C SER A 60 -3.48 6.17 13.27
N GLY A 61 -3.09 7.43 13.52
CA GLY A 61 -1.75 7.94 13.23
C GLY A 61 -0.69 7.27 14.11
N TRP A 62 -0.94 7.12 15.39
CA TRP A 62 -0.02 6.40 16.30
C TRP A 62 0.16 4.94 15.90
N GLN A 63 -0.92 4.30 15.41
CA GLN A 63 -0.83 2.93 14.89
C GLN A 63 -0.02 2.89 13.59
N LEU A 64 -0.20 3.87 12.70
CA LEU A 64 0.60 4.02 11.50
C LEU A 64 2.09 4.15 11.84
N ASP A 65 2.44 5.05 12.76
CA ASP A 65 3.82 5.31 13.18
C ASP A 65 4.51 4.05 13.72
N LYS A 66 3.78 3.26 14.53
CA LYS A 66 4.29 1.99 15.05
C LYS A 66 4.58 1.00 13.92
N MET A 67 3.66 0.86 12.94
CA MET A 67 3.83 -0.05 11.82
C MET A 67 4.95 0.40 10.87
N LEU A 68 5.07 1.69 10.61
CA LEU A 68 6.19 2.26 9.85
C LEU A 68 7.53 1.94 10.51
N LYS A 69 7.66 2.25 11.81
CA LYS A 69 8.87 2.00 12.59
C LYS A 69 9.26 0.53 12.59
N GLU A 70 8.33 -0.39 12.81
CA GLU A 70 8.58 -1.84 12.80
C GLU A 70 8.94 -2.38 11.40
N SER A 71 8.54 -1.65 10.36
CA SER A 71 8.91 -1.96 8.98
C SER A 71 10.23 -1.31 8.55
N GLY A 72 10.82 -0.50 9.44
CA GLY A 72 12.04 0.25 9.18
C GLY A 72 11.85 1.40 8.19
N ILE A 73 10.64 1.97 8.13
CA ILE A 73 10.30 3.20 7.40
C ILE A 73 10.18 4.33 8.43
N GLU A 74 10.87 5.43 8.21
CA GLU A 74 10.74 6.61 9.06
C GLU A 74 9.64 7.53 8.53
N ARG A 75 8.79 8.05 9.44
CA ARG A 75 7.70 8.95 9.05
C ARG A 75 8.19 10.18 8.27
N ARG A 76 9.37 10.70 8.60
CA ARG A 76 9.97 11.84 7.86
C ARG A 76 10.33 11.54 6.41
N GLU A 77 10.40 10.26 6.01
CA GLU A 77 10.62 9.83 4.63
C GLU A 77 9.30 9.70 3.85
N CYS A 78 8.18 9.93 4.51
CA CYS A 78 6.84 9.80 3.95
C CYS A 78 6.25 11.17 3.62
N TYR A 79 5.49 11.24 2.52
CA TYR A 79 4.46 12.23 2.31
C TYR A 79 3.11 11.56 2.51
N ILE A 80 2.27 12.13 3.35
CA ILE A 80 1.01 11.51 3.77
C ILE A 80 -0.14 12.43 3.39
N SER A 81 -1.11 11.86 2.68
CA SER A 81 -2.26 12.57 2.16
C SER A 81 -3.52 11.69 2.26
N ASN A 82 -4.65 12.23 1.87
CA ASN A 82 -5.94 11.53 1.84
C ASN A 82 -6.66 11.76 0.51
N LEU A 83 -7.57 10.87 0.15
CA LEU A 83 -8.46 11.04 -1.00
C LEU A 83 -9.31 12.29 -0.83
N ALA A 84 -9.96 12.44 0.34
CA ALA A 84 -10.66 13.66 0.70
C ALA A 84 -9.79 14.49 1.66
N LYS A 85 -9.59 15.76 1.31
CA LYS A 85 -8.78 16.69 2.11
C LYS A 85 -9.56 17.33 3.26
N GLU A 86 -10.72 16.82 3.56
CA GLU A 86 -11.57 17.29 4.64
C GLU A 86 -12.26 16.14 5.35
N GLN A 87 -12.84 16.43 6.48
CA GLN A 87 -13.69 15.52 7.21
C GLN A 87 -15.06 15.44 6.55
N PRO A 88 -15.58 14.25 6.23
CA PRO A 88 -16.92 14.11 5.68
C PRO A 88 -17.97 14.43 6.74
N TYR A 89 -18.86 15.38 6.45
CA TYR A 89 -20.02 15.70 7.28
C TYR A 89 -21.33 15.27 6.63
N SER A 90 -22.31 15.00 7.46
CA SER A 90 -23.69 14.82 7.01
C SER A 90 -24.35 16.15 6.65
N ALA A 91 -25.42 16.11 5.85
CA ALA A 91 -26.21 17.28 5.52
C ALA A 91 -26.79 18.01 6.75
N ASP A 92 -26.93 17.30 7.89
CA ASP A 92 -27.36 17.84 9.19
C ASP A 92 -26.18 18.36 10.04
N GLY A 93 -24.97 18.44 9.49
CA GLY A 93 -23.77 18.93 10.18
C GLY A 93 -23.18 17.97 11.20
N LYS A 94 -23.74 16.77 11.35
CA LYS A 94 -23.19 15.75 12.25
C LYS A 94 -22.07 14.99 11.55
N GLU A 95 -21.03 14.66 12.30
CA GLU A 95 -19.94 13.85 11.81
C GLU A 95 -20.42 12.49 11.32
N LYS A 96 -20.02 12.11 10.11
CA LYS A 96 -20.20 10.76 9.60
C LYS A 96 -18.88 10.04 9.63
N ASN A 97 -18.84 8.96 10.40
CA ASN A 97 -17.68 8.07 10.46
C ASN A 97 -17.40 7.31 9.14
N ARG A 98 -18.20 7.52 8.11
CA ARG A 98 -18.01 6.94 6.77
C ARG A 98 -18.63 7.85 5.71
N PHE A 99 -17.99 7.94 4.54
CA PHE A 99 -18.60 8.49 3.34
C PHE A 99 -19.93 7.80 3.06
N THR A 100 -21.03 8.56 3.03
CA THR A 100 -22.22 8.07 2.39
C THR A 100 -22.05 8.17 0.88
N LEU A 101 -22.58 7.21 0.13
CA LEU A 101 -22.40 7.11 -1.33
C LEU A 101 -22.67 8.42 -2.09
N VAL A 102 -23.63 9.24 -1.63
CA VAL A 102 -24.02 10.48 -2.30
C VAL A 102 -23.00 11.61 -2.11
N ASP A 103 -22.43 11.75 -0.91
CA ASP A 103 -21.46 12.83 -0.61
C ASP A 103 -20.05 12.44 -1.02
N ARG A 104 -19.78 11.14 -1.06
CA ARG A 104 -18.48 10.57 -1.40
C ARG A 104 -18.02 10.94 -2.81
N ASP A 105 -18.83 10.68 -3.83
CA ASP A 105 -18.46 10.92 -5.21
C ASP A 105 -18.20 12.40 -5.46
N LYS A 106 -18.99 13.27 -4.84
CA LYS A 106 -18.80 14.71 -4.92
C LYS A 106 -17.50 15.17 -4.27
N LEU A 107 -17.17 14.66 -3.08
CA LEU A 107 -15.92 14.96 -2.40
C LEU A 107 -14.72 14.45 -3.19
N LEU A 108 -14.80 13.24 -3.70
CA LEU A 108 -13.75 12.63 -4.49
C LEU A 108 -13.52 13.43 -5.78
N GLN A 109 -14.59 13.80 -6.51
CA GLN A 109 -14.46 14.63 -7.72
C GLN A 109 -13.81 15.98 -7.43
N THR A 110 -14.09 16.57 -6.28
CA THR A 110 -13.51 17.85 -5.86
C THR A 110 -12.01 17.76 -5.63
N TYR A 111 -11.52 16.69 -4.96
CA TYR A 111 -10.13 16.56 -4.55
C TYR A 111 -9.24 15.74 -5.51
N PHE A 112 -9.83 14.98 -6.41
CA PHE A 112 -9.06 14.16 -7.36
C PHE A 112 -8.06 14.94 -8.20
N PRO A 113 -8.40 16.10 -8.78
CA PRO A 113 -7.45 16.88 -9.55
C PRO A 113 -6.20 17.26 -8.73
N MET A 114 -6.40 17.67 -7.47
CA MET A 114 -5.31 18.05 -6.57
C MET A 114 -4.45 16.85 -6.20
N LEU A 115 -5.07 15.71 -5.87
CA LEU A 115 -4.36 14.48 -5.54
C LEU A 115 -3.55 13.96 -6.75
N ARG A 116 -4.08 14.06 -7.96
CA ARG A 116 -3.34 13.71 -9.19
C ARG A 116 -2.11 14.59 -9.38
N LYS A 117 -2.18 15.88 -9.07
CA LYS A 117 -1.02 16.76 -9.06
C LYS A 117 0.01 16.34 -8.01
N GLU A 118 -0.43 16.00 -6.77
CA GLU A 118 0.47 15.44 -5.75
C GLU A 118 1.20 14.20 -6.27
N ILE A 119 0.47 13.26 -6.87
CA ILE A 119 1.05 12.01 -7.38
C ILE A 119 2.06 12.31 -8.50
N SER A 120 1.75 13.22 -9.42
CA SER A 120 2.65 13.58 -10.53
C SER A 120 3.94 14.24 -10.07
N LEU A 121 3.93 14.94 -8.94
CA LEU A 121 5.08 15.59 -8.33
C LEU A 121 5.89 14.66 -7.42
N CYS A 122 5.32 13.53 -7.02
CA CYS A 122 5.96 12.57 -6.13
C CYS A 122 7.30 12.08 -6.72
N GLN A 123 8.35 12.08 -5.89
CA GLN A 123 9.67 11.58 -6.25
C GLN A 123 9.88 10.12 -5.85
N GLY A 124 9.04 9.62 -4.96
CA GLY A 124 9.10 8.23 -4.49
C GLY A 124 8.69 7.24 -5.58
N ASN A 125 9.26 6.06 -5.52
CA ASN A 125 8.97 4.97 -6.46
C ASN A 125 7.74 4.15 -6.05
N ILE A 126 7.11 4.46 -4.92
CA ILE A 126 6.05 3.64 -4.35
C ILE A 126 4.95 4.48 -3.67
N ILE A 127 3.72 4.08 -3.90
CA ILE A 127 2.55 4.59 -3.20
C ILE A 127 1.99 3.50 -2.29
N LEU A 128 1.73 3.81 -1.04
CA LEU A 128 1.03 2.95 -0.08
C LEU A 128 -0.43 3.39 0.01
N ALA A 129 -1.34 2.56 -0.49
CA ALA A 129 -2.78 2.76 -0.37
C ALA A 129 -3.27 2.22 0.98
N LEU A 130 -3.66 3.11 1.89
CA LEU A 130 -4.11 2.76 3.24
C LEU A 130 -5.62 2.51 3.24
N GLY A 131 -6.03 1.32 2.87
CA GLY A 131 -7.42 0.90 2.78
C GLY A 131 -7.90 0.64 1.37
N GLU A 132 -9.16 0.22 1.28
CA GLU A 132 -9.77 -0.21 0.01
C GLU A 132 -10.01 0.95 -0.96
N GLU A 133 -10.49 2.08 -0.46
CA GLU A 133 -10.84 3.22 -1.29
C GLU A 133 -9.64 3.88 -1.98
N PRO A 134 -8.51 4.14 -1.27
CA PRO A 134 -7.29 4.59 -1.93
C PRO A 134 -6.75 3.59 -2.96
N LEU A 135 -6.87 2.29 -2.70
CA LEU A 135 -6.44 1.26 -3.64
C LEU A 135 -7.26 1.31 -4.94
N LYS A 136 -8.59 1.37 -4.83
CA LYS A 136 -9.51 1.50 -5.98
C LYS A 136 -9.22 2.76 -6.79
N PHE A 137 -9.05 3.89 -6.12
CA PHE A 137 -8.73 5.16 -6.77
C PHE A 137 -7.45 5.09 -7.61
N LEU A 138 -6.40 4.51 -7.03
CA LEU A 138 -5.09 4.44 -7.67
C LEU A 138 -5.03 3.45 -8.82
N THR A 139 -5.75 2.34 -8.72
CA THR A 139 -5.66 1.25 -9.72
C THR A 139 -6.78 1.29 -10.76
N GLY A 140 -7.81 2.12 -10.56
CA GLY A 140 -8.97 2.21 -11.47
C GLY A 140 -9.90 1.01 -11.44
N ASP A 141 -9.70 0.06 -10.55
CA ASP A 141 -10.44 -1.18 -10.45
C ASP A 141 -11.12 -1.33 -9.09
N ASP A 142 -12.22 -2.09 -9.04
CA ASP A 142 -12.90 -2.45 -7.80
C ASP A 142 -12.15 -3.58 -7.05
N LYS A 143 -10.92 -3.30 -6.67
CA LYS A 143 -10.02 -4.24 -5.97
C LYS A 143 -10.32 -4.26 -4.48
N LYS A 144 -10.76 -5.41 -3.96
CA LYS A 144 -10.95 -5.63 -2.51
C LYS A 144 -9.60 -5.70 -1.81
N ILE A 145 -9.42 -4.89 -0.77
CA ILE A 145 -8.18 -4.85 0.00
C ILE A 145 -7.80 -6.20 0.60
N SER A 146 -8.77 -7.00 1.03
CA SER A 146 -8.55 -8.34 1.59
C SER A 146 -7.88 -9.32 0.63
N ILE A 147 -8.03 -9.09 -0.68
CA ILE A 147 -7.47 -9.95 -1.74
C ILE A 147 -6.16 -9.36 -2.28
N TRP A 148 -6.12 -8.05 -2.50
CA TRP A 148 -5.05 -7.39 -3.22
C TRP A 148 -3.99 -6.72 -2.34
N ARG A 149 -4.18 -6.73 -1.00
CA ARG A 149 -3.16 -6.18 -0.11
C ARG A 149 -1.80 -6.87 -0.32
N GLY A 150 -0.75 -6.10 -0.20
CA GLY A 150 0.61 -6.59 -0.38
C GLY A 150 1.03 -6.89 -1.83
N SER A 151 0.11 -6.92 -2.79
CA SER A 151 0.46 -7.05 -4.20
C SER A 151 1.06 -5.75 -4.74
N VAL A 152 2.04 -5.89 -5.65
CA VAL A 152 2.61 -4.74 -6.37
C VAL A 152 1.77 -4.47 -7.60
N LEU A 153 1.11 -3.33 -7.63
CA LEU A 153 0.23 -2.88 -8.69
C LEU A 153 0.80 -1.59 -9.32
N LYS A 154 0.18 -1.12 -10.40
CA LYS A 154 0.48 0.18 -11.03
C LYS A 154 -0.66 1.17 -10.80
N SER A 155 -0.33 2.41 -10.47
CA SER A 155 -1.31 3.49 -10.49
C SER A 155 -1.71 3.84 -11.92
N ILE A 156 -2.94 4.33 -12.07
CA ILE A 156 -3.48 4.80 -13.35
C ILE A 156 -3.85 6.29 -13.19
N PRO A 157 -3.36 7.18 -14.04
CA PRO A 157 -2.52 6.94 -15.26
C PRO A 157 -1.00 6.97 -15.02
N GLU A 158 -0.49 7.30 -13.81
CA GLU A 158 0.91 7.67 -13.58
C GLU A 158 1.91 6.51 -13.70
N GLY A 159 1.44 5.26 -13.56
CA GLY A 159 2.28 4.07 -13.67
C GLY A 159 3.23 3.84 -12.49
N ILE A 160 3.07 4.56 -11.37
CA ILE A 160 3.86 4.40 -10.14
C ILE A 160 3.44 3.11 -9.43
N LYS A 161 4.39 2.40 -8.82
CA LYS A 161 4.08 1.21 -8.01
C LYS A 161 3.14 1.53 -6.85
N VAL A 162 2.13 0.70 -6.67
CA VAL A 162 1.15 0.80 -5.59
C VAL A 162 1.12 -0.50 -4.79
N ILE A 163 1.18 -0.38 -3.47
CA ILE A 163 0.89 -1.49 -2.56
C ILE A 163 -0.27 -1.09 -1.66
N GLY A 164 -1.35 -1.88 -1.71
CA GLY A 164 -2.45 -1.74 -0.78
C GLY A 164 -2.15 -2.42 0.56
N THR A 165 -2.59 -1.82 1.65
CA THR A 165 -2.57 -2.41 2.99
C THR A 165 -3.81 -2.02 3.77
N TYR A 166 -4.11 -2.72 4.87
CA TYR A 166 -5.24 -2.34 5.71
C TYR A 166 -5.05 -0.95 6.32
N HIS A 167 -6.15 -0.20 6.41
CA HIS A 167 -6.13 1.11 7.05
C HIS A 167 -5.76 0.99 8.53
N PRO A 168 -4.94 1.91 9.11
CA PRO A 168 -4.55 1.83 10.52
C PRO A 168 -5.72 1.76 11.51
N SER A 169 -6.84 2.42 11.22
CA SER A 169 -8.05 2.33 12.06
C SER A 169 -8.68 0.93 12.06
N PHE A 170 -8.61 0.22 10.93
CA PHE A 170 -9.06 -1.16 10.85
C PHE A 170 -8.21 -2.08 11.74
N ILE A 171 -6.88 -1.85 11.77
CA ILE A 171 -5.95 -2.62 12.61
C ILE A 171 -6.23 -2.39 14.10
N LEU A 172 -6.60 -1.17 14.51
CA LEU A 172 -7.00 -0.91 15.89
C LEU A 172 -8.19 -1.76 16.35
N GLN A 173 -9.13 -2.02 15.44
CA GLN A 173 -10.32 -2.85 15.71
C GLN A 173 -10.06 -4.34 15.49
N ASN A 174 -9.05 -4.69 14.68
CA ASN A 174 -8.78 -6.05 14.20
C ASN A 174 -7.29 -6.39 14.31
N TRP A 175 -6.79 -6.43 15.53
CA TRP A 175 -5.35 -6.57 15.84
C TRP A 175 -4.65 -7.76 15.17
N LYS A 176 -5.37 -8.86 14.93
CA LYS A 176 -4.85 -10.06 14.27
C LYS A 176 -4.24 -9.80 12.89
N TYR A 177 -4.68 -8.74 12.20
CA TYR A 177 -4.16 -8.38 10.87
C TYR A 177 -2.92 -7.48 10.90
N ARG A 178 -2.44 -7.11 12.10
CA ARG A 178 -1.33 -6.17 12.25
C ARG A 178 -0.03 -6.67 11.62
N GLN A 179 0.35 -7.94 11.88
CA GLN A 179 1.59 -8.52 11.35
C GLN A 179 1.59 -8.60 9.83
N ILE A 180 0.44 -8.92 9.26
CA ILE A 180 0.27 -8.95 7.81
C ILE A 180 0.46 -7.55 7.22
N SER A 181 -0.10 -6.51 7.85
CA SER A 181 0.10 -5.13 7.41
C SER A 181 1.56 -4.70 7.52
N ILE A 182 2.28 -5.08 8.58
CA ILE A 182 3.72 -4.80 8.71
C ILE A 182 4.50 -5.47 7.55
N ALA A 183 4.12 -6.68 7.13
CA ALA A 183 4.72 -7.34 5.98
C ALA A 183 4.49 -6.54 4.68
N ASP A 184 3.30 -5.91 4.50
CA ASP A 184 3.03 -5.03 3.36
C ASP A 184 3.95 -3.81 3.35
N TYR A 185 4.13 -3.14 4.50
CA TYR A 185 5.06 -2.01 4.63
C TYR A 185 6.51 -2.44 4.35
N LYS A 186 6.95 -3.60 4.86
CA LYS A 186 8.28 -4.14 4.56
C LYS A 186 8.45 -4.42 3.07
N ARG A 187 7.41 -4.94 2.42
CA ARG A 187 7.41 -5.11 0.96
C ARG A 187 7.52 -3.78 0.25
N ALA A 188 6.73 -2.78 0.66
CA ALA A 188 6.82 -1.43 0.09
C ALA A 188 8.22 -0.84 0.22
N LYS A 189 8.90 -1.07 1.35
CA LYS A 189 10.29 -0.65 1.53
C LYS A 189 11.23 -1.31 0.53
N ARG A 190 11.12 -2.62 0.30
CA ARG A 190 11.94 -3.31 -0.73
C ARG A 190 11.64 -2.78 -2.13
N GLU A 191 10.38 -2.61 -2.47
CA GLU A 191 9.93 -2.14 -3.78
C GLU A 191 10.26 -0.67 -4.05
N SER A 192 10.49 0.15 -3.02
CA SER A 192 10.81 1.58 -3.18
C SER A 192 12.17 1.84 -3.82
N VAL A 193 13.05 0.84 -3.86
CA VAL A 193 14.41 0.96 -4.39
C VAL A 193 14.44 1.22 -5.89
N THR A 194 13.51 0.61 -6.63
CA THR A 194 13.43 0.72 -8.09
C THR A 194 12.09 1.29 -8.55
N LYS A 195 12.07 1.88 -9.75
CA LYS A 195 10.83 2.33 -10.39
C LYS A 195 10.03 1.18 -10.99
N ASP A 196 10.74 0.25 -11.62
CA ASP A 196 10.12 -0.78 -12.42
C ASP A 196 9.56 -1.89 -11.55
N ILE A 197 8.42 -2.44 -11.95
CA ILE A 197 7.90 -3.69 -11.40
C ILE A 197 8.73 -4.79 -12.03
N GLN A 198 9.34 -5.63 -11.19
CA GLN A 198 9.93 -6.87 -11.68
C GLN A 198 8.79 -7.81 -12.09
N ASP A 199 8.66 -8.02 -13.40
CA ASP A 199 7.81 -9.07 -13.93
C ASP A 199 8.61 -10.38 -13.86
N TYR A 200 8.21 -11.26 -12.95
CA TYR A 200 8.75 -12.62 -12.88
C TYR A 200 7.99 -13.49 -13.87
N GLU A 201 8.71 -14.15 -14.78
CA GLU A 201 8.15 -15.28 -15.53
C GLU A 201 8.02 -16.47 -14.57
N TYR A 202 6.81 -16.69 -14.06
CA TYR A 202 6.54 -17.82 -13.19
C TYR A 202 6.53 -19.13 -14.00
N LYS A 203 7.39 -20.07 -13.62
CA LYS A 203 7.39 -21.43 -14.13
C LYS A 203 6.63 -22.33 -13.17
N PHE A 204 5.46 -22.75 -13.57
CA PHE A 204 4.69 -23.74 -12.83
C PHE A 204 4.78 -25.09 -13.54
N ILE A 205 5.37 -26.09 -12.90
CA ILE A 205 5.36 -27.48 -13.37
C ILE A 205 4.14 -28.15 -12.73
N ILE A 206 3.06 -28.24 -13.49
CA ILE A 206 1.79 -28.81 -13.02
C ILE A 206 1.75 -30.28 -13.41
N ARG A 207 1.44 -31.16 -12.43
CA ARG A 207 1.42 -32.63 -12.60
C ARG A 207 2.76 -33.17 -13.13
N PRO A 208 3.87 -32.94 -12.41
CA PRO A 208 5.19 -33.35 -12.83
C PRO A 208 5.28 -34.89 -12.89
N ASN A 209 6.13 -35.37 -13.78
CA ASN A 209 6.57 -36.75 -13.73
C ASN A 209 7.68 -36.94 -12.66
N CYS A 210 8.07 -38.18 -12.35
CA CYS A 210 9.07 -38.47 -11.32
C CYS A 210 10.43 -37.80 -11.61
N GLU A 211 10.84 -37.73 -12.88
CA GLU A 211 12.09 -37.12 -13.30
C GLU A 211 12.10 -35.62 -13.04
N GLN A 212 11.04 -34.93 -13.38
CA GLN A 212 10.86 -33.49 -13.12
C GLN A 212 10.87 -33.18 -11.60
N VAL A 213 10.27 -34.05 -10.79
CA VAL A 213 10.30 -33.91 -9.32
C VAL A 213 11.72 -34.05 -8.79
N LEU A 214 12.46 -35.06 -9.25
CA LEU A 214 13.84 -35.28 -8.84
C LEU A 214 14.72 -34.11 -9.27
N GLU A 215 14.63 -33.66 -10.51
CA GLU A 215 15.39 -32.51 -11.02
C GLU A 215 15.10 -31.23 -10.21
N PHE A 216 13.85 -31.01 -9.83
CA PHE A 216 13.47 -29.85 -8.99
C PHE A 216 14.16 -29.91 -7.63
N PHE A 217 14.11 -31.07 -6.94
CA PHE A 217 14.75 -31.22 -5.63
C PHE A 217 16.28 -31.23 -5.70
N GLU A 218 16.88 -31.73 -6.77
CA GLU A 218 18.32 -31.60 -7.02
C GLU A 218 18.75 -30.13 -7.16
N LYS A 219 17.97 -29.30 -7.88
CA LYS A 219 18.18 -27.85 -7.94
C LYS A 219 18.04 -27.18 -6.58
N VAL A 220 17.04 -27.58 -5.79
CA VAL A 220 16.87 -27.07 -4.41
C VAL A 220 18.11 -27.41 -3.59
N GLU A 221 18.59 -28.64 -3.63
CA GLU A 221 19.77 -29.10 -2.87
C GLU A 221 21.05 -28.36 -3.30
N GLN A 222 21.27 -28.19 -4.61
CA GLN A 222 22.42 -27.44 -5.14
C GLN A 222 22.45 -25.97 -4.74
N ASN A 223 21.26 -25.35 -4.59
CA ASN A 223 21.13 -23.95 -4.22
C ASN A 223 20.99 -23.73 -2.71
N CYS A 224 20.68 -24.77 -1.93
CA CYS A 224 20.67 -24.75 -0.47
C CYS A 224 22.08 -24.99 0.07
N THR A 225 22.90 -23.96 0.20
CA THR A 225 24.20 -24.07 0.87
C THR A 225 24.00 -24.22 2.38
N TRP A 226 24.27 -25.42 2.89
CA TRP A 226 24.37 -25.72 4.31
C TRP A 226 25.74 -25.23 4.81
N GLY A 227 25.88 -23.96 5.15
CA GLY A 227 27.10 -23.35 5.66
C GLY A 227 26.88 -22.56 6.94
N GLU A 228 27.95 -22.31 7.69
CA GLU A 228 27.92 -21.59 8.98
C GLU A 228 27.46 -20.11 8.84
N ASP A 229 27.47 -19.53 7.63
CA ASP A 229 26.98 -18.19 7.32
C ASP A 229 25.48 -18.17 6.93
N ARG A 230 24.65 -18.69 7.79
CA ARG A 230 23.21 -18.92 7.58
C ARG A 230 22.36 -17.64 7.40
N ILE A 231 22.91 -16.45 7.46
CA ILE A 231 22.10 -15.21 7.54
C ILE A 231 21.79 -14.62 6.17
N ASN A 232 22.56 -14.89 5.14
CA ASN A 232 22.41 -14.20 3.84
C ASN A 232 21.93 -15.05 2.65
N ASN A 233 21.80 -16.37 2.77
CA ASN A 233 21.39 -17.25 1.67
C ASN A 233 20.36 -18.31 2.10
N VAL A 234 19.34 -17.91 2.85
CA VAL A 234 18.23 -18.82 3.16
C VAL A 234 17.29 -18.86 1.97
N ILE A 235 17.43 -19.89 1.15
CA ILE A 235 16.40 -20.27 0.20
C ILE A 235 15.30 -20.95 1.02
N ALA A 236 14.18 -20.28 1.18
CA ALA A 236 13.03 -20.86 1.85
C ALA A 236 12.30 -21.77 0.86
N LEU A 237 12.29 -23.07 1.15
CA LEU A 237 11.37 -24.00 0.48
C LEU A 237 9.98 -23.74 1.03
N THR A 238 9.07 -23.27 0.18
CA THR A 238 7.66 -23.10 0.53
C THR A 238 6.90 -24.38 0.20
N LEU A 239 6.03 -24.79 1.10
CA LEU A 239 5.11 -25.91 0.93
C LEU A 239 3.69 -25.41 1.03
N ASP A 240 2.90 -25.68 0.02
CA ASP A 240 1.45 -25.47 0.04
C ASP A 240 0.71 -26.81 -0.09
N VAL A 241 -0.29 -27.01 0.73
CA VAL A 241 -1.05 -28.27 0.79
C VAL A 241 -2.55 -27.97 0.74
N GLU A 242 -3.19 -28.41 -0.34
CA GLU A 242 -4.63 -28.37 -0.45
C GLU A 242 -5.24 -29.69 0.02
N THR A 243 -6.28 -29.61 0.84
CA THR A 243 -6.94 -30.79 1.40
C THR A 243 -8.40 -30.92 0.93
N LEU A 244 -8.83 -32.13 0.68
CA LEU A 244 -10.24 -32.46 0.47
C LEU A 244 -11.02 -32.42 1.82
N PRO A 245 -12.36 -32.32 1.79
CA PRO A 245 -13.19 -32.25 3.00
C PRO A 245 -12.97 -33.38 4.01
N ASN A 246 -12.42 -34.51 3.60
CA ASN A 246 -12.11 -35.66 4.45
C ASN A 246 -10.65 -35.71 4.93
N SER A 247 -9.95 -34.57 4.94
CA SER A 247 -8.56 -34.41 5.34
C SER A 247 -7.52 -35.20 4.49
N ARG A 248 -7.89 -35.59 3.28
CA ARG A 248 -6.93 -36.16 2.32
C ARG A 248 -6.25 -35.03 1.57
N ILE A 249 -4.93 -35.16 1.38
CA ILE A 249 -4.16 -34.23 0.54
C ILE A 249 -4.61 -34.39 -0.90
N ALA A 250 -5.08 -33.30 -1.51
CA ALA A 250 -5.48 -33.24 -2.90
C ALA A 250 -4.34 -32.80 -3.83
N VAL A 251 -3.61 -31.77 -3.38
CA VAL A 251 -2.48 -31.18 -4.10
C VAL A 251 -1.39 -30.84 -3.10
N GLN A 252 -0.15 -30.99 -3.48
CA GLN A 252 1.00 -30.57 -2.72
C GLN A 252 1.94 -29.81 -3.67
N GLY A 253 2.23 -28.54 -3.31
CA GLY A 253 3.09 -27.68 -4.11
C GLY A 253 4.36 -27.31 -3.36
N PHE A 254 5.47 -27.24 -4.07
CA PHE A 254 6.76 -26.80 -3.56
C PHE A 254 7.30 -25.66 -4.39
N GLY A 255 7.78 -24.60 -3.74
CA GLY A 255 8.47 -23.50 -4.39
C GLY A 255 9.74 -23.14 -3.61
N TYR A 256 10.83 -22.88 -4.29
CA TYR A 256 12.08 -22.47 -3.65
C TYR A 256 12.64 -21.14 -4.17
N LEU A 257 12.20 -20.73 -5.34
CA LEU A 257 12.46 -19.41 -5.91
C LEU A 257 11.16 -18.62 -6.03
N PRO A 258 11.21 -17.28 -6.12
CA PRO A 258 10.02 -16.47 -6.27
C PRO A 258 9.22 -16.78 -7.54
N ASP A 259 9.85 -17.37 -8.55
CA ASP A 259 9.36 -17.56 -9.92
C ASP A 259 9.24 -19.03 -10.35
N GLU A 260 9.64 -20.00 -9.52
CA GLU A 260 9.57 -21.42 -9.86
C GLU A 260 8.87 -22.25 -8.77
N ALA A 261 7.88 -23.02 -9.16
CA ALA A 261 7.18 -23.96 -8.29
C ALA A 261 6.77 -25.21 -9.04
N ILE A 262 6.62 -26.31 -8.31
CA ILE A 262 6.18 -27.62 -8.80
C ILE A 262 4.96 -28.09 -7.96
N CYS A 263 3.91 -28.60 -8.62
CA CYS A 263 2.69 -29.10 -7.99
C CYS A 263 2.27 -30.47 -8.52
#